data_2fb47e750082efa4f7216ae67d5b5a3e
#
_entry.id   2fb47e750082efa4f7216ae67d5b5a3e
#
_cell.length_a   1.000
_cell.length_b   1.000
_cell.length_c   1.000
_cell.angle_alpha   90.00
_cell.angle_beta   90.00
_cell.angle_gamma   90.00
#
_symmetry.space_group_name_H-M   'P 1'
#
loop_
_entity.id
_entity.type
_entity.pdbx_description
1 polymer ?
#
loop_
_entity_poly.entity_id
_entity_poly.type
_entity_poly.pdbx_seq_one_letter_code
_entity_poly.pdbx_strand_id
1 'polypeptide(L)'
;MAFSVVRGLSRAAAQGKLDLGYVQFPCALGSGGRGPKSREGDGVTPIGRWPFRQVLYRPDRIGRPRTALPIAPLAPSLGWCDEAGDANYNRLVRLPYPASHERLWRQDHLYDLVVVLGYNDTPRSQGRGSAIFMHLARPGYRPTAGCVALALPHLLRFIAALQPGDELIIE
;
A
#
# COMPACT_ATOMS: atom_id res chain seq x y z
N MET A 1 8.16 -8.69 17.47
CA MET A 1 7.66 -7.55 16.67
C MET A 1 8.83 -6.97 15.89
N ALA A 2 8.79 -7.08 14.58
CA ALA A 2 9.77 -6.41 13.75
C ALA A 2 9.39 -4.92 13.66
N PHE A 3 10.32 -4.04 13.99
CA PHE A 3 10.16 -2.60 13.78
C PHE A 3 10.27 -2.32 12.27
N SER A 4 9.22 -1.79 11.67
CA SER A 4 9.24 -1.32 10.30
C SER A 4 8.82 0.15 10.26
N VAL A 5 9.78 1.01 9.92
CA VAL A 5 9.59 2.46 9.94
C VAL A 5 9.90 3.06 8.57
N VAL A 6 8.96 3.82 8.03
CA VAL A 6 9.17 4.62 6.83
C VAL A 6 9.54 6.06 7.22
N ARG A 7 10.68 6.51 6.74
CA ARG A 7 11.15 7.89 6.88
C ARG A 7 11.42 8.50 5.52
N GLY A 8 10.90 9.70 5.28
CA GLY A 8 11.24 10.47 4.08
C GLY A 8 12.60 11.14 4.22
N LEU A 9 13.21 11.47 3.08
CA LEU A 9 14.45 12.28 3.04
C LEU A 9 14.22 13.68 3.61
N SER A 10 13.00 14.20 3.49
CA SER A 10 12.47 15.37 4.18
C SER A 10 10.95 15.22 4.34
N ARG A 11 10.28 16.16 5.01
CA ARG A 11 8.83 16.07 5.23
C ARG A 11 8.03 16.11 3.92
N ALA A 12 8.48 16.92 2.96
CA ALA A 12 7.85 17.06 1.66
C ALA A 12 8.39 16.10 0.60
N ALA A 13 9.40 15.28 0.94
CA ALA A 13 10.02 14.40 -0.03
C ALA A 13 9.07 13.26 -0.44
N ALA A 14 9.02 13.00 -1.74
CA ALA A 14 8.33 11.86 -2.33
C ALA A 14 9.20 10.59 -2.36
N GLN A 15 10.35 10.62 -1.71
CA GLN A 15 11.26 9.48 -1.55
C GLN A 15 11.69 9.35 -0.09
N GLY A 16 11.94 8.13 0.33
CA GLY A 16 12.35 7.81 1.68
C GLY A 16 13.01 6.46 1.79
N LYS A 17 13.04 5.96 2.99
CA LYS A 17 13.57 4.64 3.33
C LYS A 17 12.62 3.89 4.23
N LEU A 18 12.43 2.62 3.95
CA LEU A 18 11.86 1.64 4.88
C LEU A 18 13.00 1.06 5.71
N ASP A 19 12.97 1.27 7.00
CA ASP A 19 13.99 0.84 7.96
C ASP A 19 13.44 -0.33 8.80
N LEU A 20 14.17 -1.44 8.81
CA LEU A 20 13.87 -2.64 9.60
C LEU A 20 14.81 -2.78 10.81
N GLY A 21 15.61 -1.77 11.11
CA GLY A 21 16.62 -1.78 12.15
C GLY A 21 17.95 -2.42 11.73
N TYR A 22 17.91 -3.49 10.95
CA TYR A 22 19.10 -4.20 10.45
C TYR A 22 19.36 -4.01 8.95
N VAL A 23 18.39 -3.48 8.23
CA VAL A 23 18.49 -3.18 6.79
C VAL A 23 17.54 -2.03 6.45
N GLN A 24 17.94 -1.21 5.46
CA GLN A 24 17.12 -0.14 4.93
C GLN A 24 16.90 -0.35 3.43
N PHE A 25 15.68 -0.11 2.97
CA PHE A 25 15.31 -0.14 1.56
C PHE A 25 14.84 1.22 1.10
N PRO A 26 15.28 1.72 -0.08
CA PRO A 26 14.70 2.91 -0.65
C PRO A 26 13.23 2.70 -0.97
N CYS A 27 12.40 3.73 -0.82
CA CYS A 27 10.99 3.69 -1.16
C CYS A 27 10.54 5.00 -1.81
N ALA A 28 9.50 4.90 -2.64
CA ALA A 28 8.74 6.05 -3.12
C ALA A 28 7.56 6.30 -2.18
N LEU A 29 7.19 7.55 -2.06
CA LEU A 29 6.10 8.06 -1.22
C LEU A 29 5.15 8.92 -2.06
N GLY A 30 4.08 9.39 -1.46
CA GLY A 30 3.13 10.26 -2.11
C GLY A 30 3.75 11.54 -2.65
N SER A 31 3.22 12.05 -3.75
CA SER A 31 3.64 13.33 -4.36
C SER A 31 3.45 14.52 -3.41
N GLY A 32 2.53 14.42 -2.45
CA GLY A 32 2.31 15.39 -1.38
C GLY A 32 3.22 15.20 -0.16
N GLY A 33 4.21 14.29 -0.23
CA GLY A 33 5.06 13.97 0.90
C GLY A 33 4.33 13.12 1.96
N ARG A 34 4.71 13.30 3.22
CA ARG A 34 4.14 12.60 4.38
C ARG A 34 3.45 13.59 5.31
N GLY A 35 2.31 13.22 5.82
CA GLY A 35 1.56 14.09 6.71
C GLY A 35 0.21 13.51 7.12
N PRO A 36 -0.61 14.30 7.80
CA PRO A 36 -1.99 13.92 8.04
C PRO A 36 -2.74 13.90 6.70
N LYS A 37 -3.22 12.72 6.32
CA LYS A 37 -4.04 12.58 5.12
C LYS A 37 -5.45 13.06 5.43
N SER A 38 -5.98 13.96 4.60
CA SER A 38 -7.26 14.62 4.86
C SER A 38 -8.37 14.25 3.88
N ARG A 39 -8.04 13.83 2.65
CA ARG A 39 -9.01 13.56 1.58
C ARG A 39 -8.46 12.60 0.52
N GLU A 40 -9.36 12.08 -0.30
CA GLU A 40 -9.00 11.40 -1.54
C GLU A 40 -8.17 12.33 -2.45
N GLY A 41 -7.17 11.75 -3.12
CA GLY A 41 -6.40 12.45 -4.14
C GLY A 41 -5.45 13.54 -3.65
N ASP A 42 -5.22 13.68 -2.33
CA ASP A 42 -4.28 14.67 -1.81
C ASP A 42 -2.80 14.31 -2.03
N GLY A 43 -2.54 13.09 -2.47
CA GLY A 43 -1.18 12.60 -2.74
C GLY A 43 -0.32 12.40 -1.49
N VAL A 44 -0.90 12.50 -0.29
CA VAL A 44 -0.17 12.40 0.98
C VAL A 44 -0.05 10.96 1.42
N THR A 45 1.17 10.54 1.78
CA THR A 45 1.41 9.29 2.51
C THR A 45 1.09 9.54 3.99
N PRO A 46 0.08 8.84 4.56
CA PRO A 46 -0.39 9.15 5.90
C PRO A 46 0.63 8.76 6.96
N ILE A 47 1.01 9.72 7.81
CA ILE A 47 1.81 9.44 9.01
C ILE A 47 0.96 8.68 10.03
N GLY A 48 1.58 7.80 10.78
CA GLY A 48 0.90 6.99 11.80
C GLY A 48 1.42 5.57 11.88
N ARG A 49 0.59 4.71 12.49
CA ARG A 49 0.86 3.28 12.67
C ARG A 49 -0.24 2.50 11.97
N TRP A 50 0.13 1.71 10.98
CA TRP A 50 -0.84 1.02 10.11
C TRP A 50 -0.60 -0.48 10.16
N PRO A 51 -1.56 -1.28 10.61
CA PRO A 51 -1.42 -2.74 10.63
C PRO A 51 -1.39 -3.28 9.20
N PHE A 52 -0.60 -4.33 9.00
CA PHE A 52 -0.63 -5.08 7.74
C PHE A 52 -1.85 -5.99 7.72
N ARG A 53 -2.69 -5.89 6.67
CA ARG A 53 -3.93 -6.65 6.57
C ARG A 53 -3.78 -7.93 5.77
N GLN A 54 -3.30 -7.80 4.54
CA GLN A 54 -3.14 -8.93 3.62
C GLN A 54 -2.18 -8.60 2.50
N VAL A 55 -1.70 -9.64 1.86
CA VAL A 55 -0.88 -9.57 0.65
C VAL A 55 -1.73 -10.02 -0.54
N LEU A 56 -1.67 -9.26 -1.64
CA LEU A 56 -2.28 -9.62 -2.92
C LEU A 56 -1.18 -9.69 -3.98
N TYR A 57 -1.24 -10.66 -4.90
CA TYR A 57 -0.21 -10.83 -5.91
C TYR A 57 -0.76 -11.27 -7.26
N ARG A 58 -0.05 -10.96 -8.32
CA ARG A 58 -0.36 -11.36 -9.71
C ARG A 58 0.17 -12.76 -9.99
N PRO A 59 -0.68 -13.80 -9.97
CA PRO A 59 -0.22 -15.18 -10.10
C PRO A 59 0.31 -15.51 -11.50
N ASP A 60 -0.04 -14.70 -12.50
CA ASP A 60 0.44 -14.81 -13.87
C ASP A 60 1.81 -14.17 -14.11
N ARG A 61 2.33 -13.40 -13.15
CA ARG A 61 3.58 -12.63 -13.26
C ARG A 61 4.63 -13.01 -12.24
N ILE A 62 4.22 -13.32 -11.02
CA ILE A 62 5.14 -13.71 -9.94
C ILE A 62 4.65 -14.99 -9.26
N GLY A 63 5.59 -15.80 -8.78
CA GLY A 63 5.25 -16.94 -7.92
C GLY A 63 4.60 -16.49 -6.60
N ARG A 64 3.85 -17.38 -5.95
CA ARG A 64 3.26 -17.08 -4.65
C ARG A 64 4.33 -16.65 -3.65
N PRO A 65 4.28 -15.41 -3.14
CA PRO A 65 5.25 -14.90 -2.17
C PRO A 65 5.21 -15.66 -0.84
N ARG A 66 6.36 -15.75 -0.17
CA ARG A 66 6.45 -16.24 1.22
C ARG A 66 6.08 -15.11 2.17
N THR A 67 5.10 -15.35 3.01
CA THR A 67 4.68 -14.43 4.08
C THR A 67 3.84 -15.18 5.10
N ALA A 68 3.85 -14.74 6.35
CA ALA A 68 2.93 -15.22 7.39
C ALA A 68 1.60 -14.45 7.39
N LEU A 69 1.50 -13.36 6.62
CA LEU A 69 0.26 -12.61 6.49
C LEU A 69 -0.77 -13.36 5.63
N PRO A 70 -2.07 -13.10 5.78
CA PRO A 70 -3.07 -13.56 4.83
C PRO A 70 -2.67 -13.16 3.40
N ILE A 71 -2.75 -14.11 2.46
CA ILE A 71 -2.33 -13.89 1.09
C ILE A 71 -3.32 -14.49 0.11
N ALA A 72 -3.66 -13.73 -0.94
CA ALA A 72 -4.56 -14.14 -1.99
C ALA A 72 -4.07 -13.71 -3.38
N PRO A 73 -4.34 -14.49 -4.44
CA PRO A 73 -4.06 -14.08 -5.81
C PRO A 73 -5.04 -12.99 -6.24
N LEU A 74 -4.55 -12.03 -7.02
CA LEU A 74 -5.38 -11.09 -7.76
C LEU A 74 -6.08 -11.79 -8.94
N ALA A 75 -7.22 -11.23 -9.34
CA ALA A 75 -7.96 -11.64 -10.53
C ALA A 75 -8.44 -10.38 -11.29
N PRO A 76 -8.72 -10.49 -12.60
CA PRO A 76 -9.24 -9.37 -13.39
C PRO A 76 -10.54 -8.75 -12.85
N SER A 77 -11.31 -9.55 -12.09
CA SER A 77 -12.58 -9.16 -11.48
C SER A 77 -12.46 -8.44 -10.14
N LEU A 78 -11.24 -8.05 -9.72
CA LEU A 78 -11.05 -7.38 -8.44
C LEU A 78 -10.77 -5.89 -8.60
N GLY A 79 -11.41 -5.08 -7.75
CA GLY A 79 -11.21 -3.65 -7.63
C GLY A 79 -11.20 -3.22 -6.18
N TRP A 80 -10.89 -1.96 -5.95
CA TRP A 80 -10.91 -1.34 -4.63
C TRP A 80 -11.81 -0.10 -4.70
N CYS A 81 -12.90 -0.08 -3.93
CA CYS A 81 -13.84 1.04 -3.96
C CYS A 81 -13.24 2.28 -3.32
N ASP A 82 -13.25 3.38 -4.07
CA ASP A 82 -12.77 4.70 -3.64
C ASP A 82 -13.86 5.78 -3.69
N GLU A 83 -15.12 5.38 -3.90
CA GLU A 83 -16.27 6.28 -3.90
C GLU A 83 -16.70 6.66 -2.50
N ALA A 84 -16.50 7.93 -2.13
CA ALA A 84 -16.99 8.44 -0.87
C ALA A 84 -18.51 8.38 -0.80
N GLY A 85 -19.05 7.82 0.29
CA GLY A 85 -20.49 7.61 0.47
C GLY A 85 -20.97 6.20 0.10
N ASP A 86 -20.18 5.41 -0.62
CA ASP A 86 -20.49 4.02 -0.88
C ASP A 86 -20.26 3.14 0.36
N ALA A 87 -21.14 2.17 0.57
CA ALA A 87 -21.06 1.23 1.71
C ALA A 87 -19.75 0.41 1.70
N ASN A 88 -19.16 0.20 0.53
CA ASN A 88 -17.90 -0.50 0.34
C ASN A 88 -16.70 0.42 0.19
N TYR A 89 -16.83 1.70 0.53
CA TYR A 89 -15.70 2.63 0.52
C TYR A 89 -14.49 2.05 1.25
N ASN A 90 -13.33 2.16 0.61
CA ASN A 90 -12.06 1.60 1.11
C ASN A 90 -12.12 0.09 1.38
N ARG A 91 -12.73 -0.66 0.47
CA ARG A 91 -12.84 -2.14 0.50
C ARG A 91 -12.59 -2.75 -0.87
N LEU A 92 -12.16 -4.01 -0.84
CA LEU A 92 -12.11 -4.87 -2.02
C LEU A 92 -13.54 -5.10 -2.54
N VAL A 93 -13.73 -4.96 -3.84
CA VAL A 93 -15.01 -5.19 -4.52
C VAL A 93 -14.83 -6.07 -5.76
N ARG A 94 -15.91 -6.72 -6.19
CA ARG A 94 -15.95 -7.47 -7.44
C ARG A 94 -16.42 -6.58 -8.59
N LEU A 95 -15.72 -6.71 -9.73
CA LEU A 95 -16.07 -6.02 -10.96
C LEU A 95 -17.00 -6.90 -11.83
N PRO A 96 -17.95 -6.29 -12.58
CA PRO A 96 -18.21 -4.86 -12.65
C PRO A 96 -18.82 -4.31 -11.36
N TYR A 97 -18.40 -3.09 -10.96
CA TYR A 97 -18.88 -2.41 -9.77
C TYR A 97 -19.41 -1.02 -10.14
N PRO A 98 -20.60 -0.59 -9.69
CA PRO A 98 -21.24 0.62 -10.20
C PRO A 98 -20.61 1.92 -9.69
N ALA A 99 -20.00 1.89 -8.49
CA ALA A 99 -19.34 3.08 -7.92
C ALA A 99 -17.88 3.18 -8.38
N SER A 100 -17.27 4.34 -8.15
CA SER A 100 -15.86 4.59 -8.46
C SER A 100 -14.97 3.56 -7.75
N HIS A 101 -14.00 3.05 -8.48
CA HIS A 101 -13.09 2.04 -7.95
C HIS A 101 -11.77 2.03 -8.71
N GLU A 102 -10.73 1.61 -8.04
CA GLU A 102 -9.43 1.34 -8.62
C GLU A 102 -9.35 -0.12 -9.08
N ARG A 103 -8.92 -0.34 -10.32
CA ARG A 103 -8.66 -1.70 -10.83
C ARG A 103 -7.34 -2.23 -10.27
N LEU A 104 -7.38 -3.39 -9.64
CA LEU A 104 -6.17 -4.02 -9.09
C LEU A 104 -5.41 -4.85 -10.13
N TRP A 105 -6.09 -5.34 -11.16
CA TRP A 105 -5.47 -6.07 -12.28
C TRP A 105 -4.97 -5.07 -13.33
N ARG A 106 -3.72 -4.62 -13.16
CA ARG A 106 -3.12 -3.55 -13.98
C ARG A 106 -2.28 -4.13 -15.11
N GLN A 107 -2.12 -3.37 -16.18
CA GLN A 107 -1.21 -3.73 -17.28
C GLN A 107 0.25 -3.38 -16.93
N ASP A 108 0.48 -2.31 -16.16
CA ASP A 108 1.79 -2.02 -15.59
C ASP A 108 2.13 -2.99 -14.44
N HIS A 109 3.32 -2.87 -13.86
CA HIS A 109 3.81 -3.78 -12.83
C HIS A 109 3.55 -3.30 -11.39
N LEU A 110 2.87 -2.16 -11.21
CA LEU A 110 2.75 -1.54 -9.89
C LEU A 110 2.09 -2.45 -8.86
N TYR A 111 1.07 -3.22 -9.27
CA TYR A 111 0.31 -4.11 -8.39
C TYR A 111 0.60 -5.58 -8.64
N ASP A 112 1.76 -5.91 -9.18
CA ASP A 112 2.18 -7.33 -9.24
C ASP A 112 2.33 -7.91 -7.83
N LEU A 113 2.62 -7.05 -6.84
CA LEU A 113 2.62 -7.36 -5.42
C LEU A 113 2.08 -6.16 -4.64
N VAL A 114 1.09 -6.40 -3.79
CA VAL A 114 0.41 -5.39 -2.98
C VAL A 114 0.33 -5.86 -1.54
N VAL A 115 0.64 -4.98 -0.59
CA VAL A 115 0.36 -5.18 0.83
C VAL A 115 -0.66 -4.14 1.26
N VAL A 116 -1.81 -4.60 1.70
CA VAL A 116 -2.89 -3.72 2.18
C VAL A 116 -2.58 -3.25 3.58
N LEU A 117 -2.54 -1.94 3.77
CA LEU A 117 -2.39 -1.31 5.09
C LEU A 117 -3.76 -0.97 5.68
N GLY A 118 -3.88 -1.11 6.99
CA GLY A 118 -5.10 -0.80 7.73
C GLY A 118 -5.32 0.70 7.96
N TYR A 119 -5.05 1.50 6.93
CA TYR A 119 -5.36 2.92 6.95
C TYR A 119 -6.86 3.12 6.71
N ASN A 120 -7.50 3.92 7.53
CA ASN A 120 -8.92 4.31 7.41
C ASN A 120 -9.86 3.12 7.21
N ASP A 121 -9.65 2.04 7.94
CA ASP A 121 -10.48 0.83 7.82
C ASP A 121 -11.30 0.52 9.08
N THR A 122 -10.80 0.90 10.27
CA THR A 122 -11.46 0.61 11.56
C THR A 122 -11.16 1.71 12.59
N PRO A 123 -12.07 2.70 12.78
CA PRO A 123 -13.29 2.96 12.03
C PRO A 123 -12.98 3.54 10.63
N ARG A 124 -13.93 3.38 9.73
CA ARG A 124 -13.84 3.92 8.37
C ARG A 124 -14.53 5.27 8.29
N SER A 125 -13.80 6.30 7.84
CA SER A 125 -14.31 7.64 7.63
C SER A 125 -14.42 7.94 6.14
N GLN A 126 -15.60 8.28 5.68
CA GLN A 126 -15.87 8.56 4.27
C GLN A 126 -15.04 9.74 3.74
N GLY A 127 -14.44 9.59 2.57
CA GLY A 127 -13.67 10.64 1.89
C GLY A 127 -12.30 10.96 2.50
N ARG A 128 -11.89 10.30 3.56
CA ARG A 128 -10.61 10.55 4.25
C ARG A 128 -9.41 9.86 3.61
N GLY A 129 -9.60 9.18 2.51
CA GLY A 129 -8.59 8.44 1.78
C GLY A 129 -8.82 6.94 1.81
N SER A 130 -8.47 6.29 0.73
CA SER A 130 -8.62 4.87 0.48
C SER A 130 -7.40 4.30 -0.22
N ALA A 131 -7.33 2.96 -0.33
CA ALA A 131 -6.32 2.25 -1.10
C ALA A 131 -4.88 2.65 -0.73
N ILE A 132 -4.58 2.75 0.56
CA ILE A 132 -3.20 2.96 1.02
C ILE A 132 -2.53 1.59 1.13
N PHE A 133 -1.66 1.34 0.16
CA PHE A 133 -0.94 0.08 -0.01
C PHE A 133 0.57 0.27 0.07
N MET A 134 1.28 -0.84 0.26
CA MET A 134 2.64 -0.97 -0.25
C MET A 134 2.57 -1.70 -1.58
N HIS A 135 3.31 -1.24 -2.59
CA HIS A 135 3.33 -1.85 -3.93
C HIS A 135 4.69 -1.67 -4.61
N LEU A 136 4.81 -2.03 -5.88
CA LEU A 136 6.07 -1.91 -6.59
C LEU A 136 6.35 -0.49 -7.05
N ALA A 137 7.60 -0.06 -6.91
CA ALA A 137 8.04 1.27 -7.32
C ALA A 137 8.16 1.37 -8.85
N ARG A 138 7.83 2.56 -9.37
CA ARG A 138 8.21 2.94 -10.73
C ARG A 138 9.72 3.13 -10.85
N PRO A 139 10.30 3.00 -12.06
CA PRO A 139 11.70 3.33 -12.28
C PRO A 139 12.05 4.71 -11.71
N GLY A 140 13.18 4.79 -10.99
CA GLY A 140 13.62 6.03 -10.35
C GLY A 140 12.81 6.41 -9.10
N TYR A 141 12.01 5.51 -8.54
CA TYR A 141 11.18 5.78 -7.35
C TYR A 141 10.31 7.04 -7.52
N ARG A 142 9.67 7.16 -8.66
CA ARG A 142 8.75 8.28 -8.93
C ARG A 142 7.60 8.29 -7.93
N PRO A 143 7.05 9.48 -7.60
CA PRO A 143 6.01 9.65 -6.58
C PRO A 143 4.79 8.76 -6.82
N THR A 144 4.15 8.36 -5.71
CA THR A 144 2.87 7.67 -5.69
C THR A 144 1.72 8.64 -5.43
N ALA A 145 0.50 8.15 -5.41
CA ALA A 145 -0.68 8.91 -4.98
C ALA A 145 -0.91 8.86 -3.44
N GLY A 146 0.06 8.36 -2.68
CA GLY A 146 0.00 8.24 -1.22
C GLY A 146 0.49 6.89 -0.68
N CYS A 147 0.64 5.89 -1.54
CA CYS A 147 1.17 4.58 -1.19
C CYS A 147 2.68 4.63 -0.91
N VAL A 148 3.20 3.56 -0.30
CA VAL A 148 4.63 3.32 -0.13
C VAL A 148 5.06 2.30 -1.17
N ALA A 149 6.02 2.64 -2.05
CA ALA A 149 6.43 1.75 -3.12
C ALA A 149 7.90 1.35 -3.01
N LEU A 150 8.17 0.05 -3.20
CA LEU A 150 9.51 -0.54 -3.14
C LEU A 150 9.83 -1.33 -4.41
N ALA A 151 11.11 -1.58 -4.66
CA ALA A 151 11.52 -2.55 -5.66
C ALA A 151 11.04 -3.96 -5.26
N LEU A 152 10.69 -4.79 -6.25
CA LEU A 152 10.16 -6.13 -6.03
C LEU A 152 11.02 -6.99 -5.08
N PRO A 153 12.35 -7.10 -5.24
CA PRO A 153 13.17 -7.90 -4.33
C PRO A 153 13.12 -7.42 -2.88
N HIS A 154 13.03 -6.10 -2.68
CA HIS A 154 12.94 -5.50 -1.36
C HIS A 154 11.59 -5.77 -0.71
N LEU A 155 10.49 -5.61 -1.47
CA LEU A 155 9.16 -5.88 -0.95
C LEU A 155 8.97 -7.37 -0.63
N LEU A 156 9.47 -8.28 -1.47
CA LEU A 156 9.45 -9.73 -1.20
C LEU A 156 10.22 -10.08 0.06
N ARG A 157 11.42 -9.52 0.24
CA ARG A 157 12.23 -9.73 1.45
C ARG A 157 11.52 -9.18 2.69
N PHE A 158 10.89 -8.03 2.55
CA PHE A 158 10.16 -7.39 3.64
C PHE A 158 8.98 -8.24 4.12
N ILE A 159 8.08 -8.63 3.20
CA ILE A 159 6.88 -9.39 3.58
C ILE A 159 7.17 -10.80 4.11
N ALA A 160 8.33 -11.38 3.74
CA ALA A 160 8.77 -12.66 4.27
C ALA A 160 9.17 -12.59 5.77
N ALA A 161 9.49 -11.41 6.27
CA ALA A 161 9.86 -11.18 7.67
C ALA A 161 8.67 -10.77 8.55
N LEU A 162 7.54 -10.37 7.96
CA LEU A 162 6.37 -9.90 8.69
C LEU A 162 5.61 -11.03 9.39
N GLN A 163 5.05 -10.69 10.55
CA GLN A 163 4.16 -11.56 11.31
C GLN A 163 2.77 -10.92 11.45
N PRO A 164 1.72 -11.72 11.64
CA PRO A 164 0.40 -11.18 11.99
C PRO A 164 0.50 -10.30 13.25
N GLY A 165 -0.09 -9.10 13.16
CA GLY A 165 -0.04 -8.10 14.23
C GLY A 165 1.10 -7.08 14.12
N ASP A 166 2.03 -7.25 13.17
CA ASP A 166 3.01 -6.22 12.88
C ASP A 166 2.36 -4.98 12.25
N GLU A 167 3.01 -3.84 12.43
CA GLU A 167 2.55 -2.54 11.93
C GLU A 167 3.66 -1.82 11.16
N LEU A 168 3.26 -1.07 10.15
CA LEU A 168 4.12 -0.08 9.49
C LEU A 168 3.99 1.27 10.22
N ILE A 169 5.11 1.80 10.66
CA ILE A 169 5.18 3.15 11.22
C ILE A 169 5.63 4.10 10.10
N ILE A 170 4.87 5.15 9.86
CA ILE A 170 5.24 6.23 8.92
C ILE A 170 5.41 7.51 9.73
N GLU A 171 6.65 8.06 9.74
CA GLU A 171 7.05 9.25 10.50
C GLU A 171 7.21 10.48 9.61
#